data_7903032e6adc637b2640f04a8ecd9016
#
_entry.id   7903032e6adc637b2640f04a8ecd9016
#
_cell.length_a   1.000
_cell.length_b   1.000
_cell.length_c   1.000
_cell.angle_alpha   90.00
_cell.angle_beta   90.00
_cell.angle_gamma   90.00
#
_symmetry.space_group_name_H-M   'P 1'
#
loop_
_entity.id
_entity.type
_entity.pdbx_description
1 polymer ?
#
loop_
_entity_poly.entity_id
_entity_poly.type
_entity_poly.pdbx_seq_one_letter_code
_entity_poly.pdbx_strand_id
1 'polypeptide(L)'
;MYKETAKQVLDFIQKSPSCFHAVAEMAAMLKNAGYEELRECESWELKRGGKYFTTRNGSSLIAFAIGNDLDDYHFQVTSSHSDSPTFKVKEVAELKGKGGYVQLNTEGYGGMLCATWMDRPLSIAGRVLVKEGNTFVSKLLSFDKDLVLIPNVAIHMNRDVNNGMKYNNQVDLLPLFSAGECAENDYYE
;
A
#
# COMPACT_ATOMS: atom_id res chain seq x y z
N MET A 1 -4.79 13.87 -25.64
CA MET A 1 -4.89 14.43 -24.28
C MET A 1 -5.51 13.43 -23.31
N TYR A 2 -6.81 13.05 -23.39
CA TYR A 2 -7.42 12.14 -22.40
C TYR A 2 -6.75 10.76 -22.27
N LYS A 3 -6.34 10.14 -23.38
CA LYS A 3 -5.68 8.82 -23.36
C LYS A 3 -4.32 8.88 -22.64
N GLU A 4 -3.58 9.97 -22.81
CA GLU A 4 -2.27 10.15 -22.17
C GLU A 4 -2.44 10.34 -20.66
N THR A 5 -3.38 11.19 -20.24
CA THR A 5 -3.69 11.40 -18.83
C THR A 5 -4.19 10.10 -18.17
N ALA A 6 -5.05 9.34 -18.85
CA ALA A 6 -5.52 8.05 -18.35
C ALA A 6 -4.35 7.05 -18.17
N LYS A 7 -3.40 7.03 -19.12
CA LYS A 7 -2.22 6.19 -19.02
C LYS A 7 -1.35 6.59 -17.81
N GLN A 8 -1.11 7.89 -17.62
CA GLN A 8 -0.35 8.38 -16.45
C GLN A 8 -0.98 7.96 -15.13
N VAL A 9 -2.32 8.01 -15.03
CA VAL A 9 -3.04 7.54 -13.84
C VAL A 9 -2.87 6.03 -13.64
N LEU A 10 -3.00 5.23 -14.69
CA LEU A 10 -2.79 3.79 -14.61
C LEU A 10 -1.36 3.43 -14.23
N ASP A 11 -0.38 4.10 -14.82
CA ASP A 11 1.04 3.91 -14.51
C ASP A 11 1.33 4.27 -13.02
N PHE A 12 0.73 5.36 -12.52
CA PHE A 12 0.82 5.73 -11.10
C PHE A 12 0.21 4.66 -10.19
N ILE A 13 -1.00 4.17 -10.51
CA ILE A 13 -1.68 3.13 -9.73
C ILE A 13 -0.82 1.86 -9.69
N GLN A 14 -0.29 1.43 -10.83
CA GLN A 14 0.53 0.22 -10.93
C GLN A 14 1.81 0.32 -10.10
N LYS A 15 2.43 1.50 -10.02
CA LYS A 15 3.61 1.75 -9.20
C LYS A 15 3.33 1.98 -7.72
N SER A 16 2.06 2.06 -7.34
CA SER A 16 1.60 2.45 -6.00
C SER A 16 0.84 1.33 -5.28
N PRO A 17 1.39 0.11 -5.15
CA PRO A 17 0.70 -1.02 -4.53
C PRO A 17 0.50 -0.87 -3.01
N SER A 18 1.13 0.12 -2.37
CA SER A 18 0.91 0.49 -0.96
C SER A 18 1.02 1.99 -0.77
N CYS A 19 0.53 2.51 0.35
CA CYS A 19 0.65 3.95 0.68
C CYS A 19 2.10 4.44 0.67
N PHE A 20 3.05 3.59 1.04
CA PHE A 20 4.48 3.93 1.01
C PHE A 20 5.00 4.07 -0.42
N HIS A 21 4.57 3.21 -1.33
CA HIS A 21 4.90 3.31 -2.75
C HIS A 21 4.24 4.53 -3.38
N ALA A 22 2.97 4.81 -3.03
CA ALA A 22 2.26 5.99 -3.52
C ALA A 22 2.98 7.29 -3.15
N VAL A 23 3.42 7.42 -1.89
CA VAL A 23 4.18 8.60 -1.45
C VAL A 23 5.54 8.68 -2.12
N ALA A 24 6.24 7.56 -2.30
CA ALA A 24 7.52 7.54 -3.01
C ALA A 24 7.37 7.96 -4.48
N GLU A 25 6.35 7.48 -5.18
CA GLU A 25 6.07 7.88 -6.57
C GLU A 25 5.66 9.35 -6.67
N MET A 26 4.79 9.85 -5.76
CA MET A 26 4.44 11.27 -5.68
C MET A 26 5.68 12.14 -5.45
N ALA A 27 6.58 11.75 -4.54
CA ALA A 27 7.82 12.48 -4.29
C ALA A 27 8.72 12.51 -5.53
N ALA A 28 8.82 11.40 -6.27
CA ALA A 28 9.57 11.34 -7.53
C ALA A 28 8.95 12.26 -8.60
N MET A 29 7.62 12.25 -8.74
CA MET A 29 6.92 13.14 -9.67
C MET A 29 7.13 14.62 -9.32
N LEU A 30 7.08 14.98 -8.04
CA LEU A 30 7.32 16.34 -7.57
C LEU A 30 8.76 16.80 -7.84
N LYS A 31 9.76 15.95 -7.57
CA LYS A 31 11.17 16.23 -7.92
C LYS A 31 11.34 16.50 -9.42
N ASN A 32 10.72 15.67 -10.25
CA ASN A 32 10.74 15.85 -11.71
C ASN A 32 10.04 17.15 -12.16
N ALA A 33 9.07 17.63 -11.38
CA ALA A 33 8.38 18.91 -11.60
C ALA A 33 9.10 20.12 -10.98
N GLY A 34 10.31 19.92 -10.44
CA GLY A 34 11.15 20.99 -9.89
C GLY A 34 10.78 21.40 -8.47
N TYR A 35 10.13 20.52 -7.69
CA TYR A 35 9.91 20.74 -6.27
C TYR A 35 11.14 20.31 -5.47
N GLU A 36 11.50 21.09 -4.47
CA GLU A 36 12.56 20.81 -3.51
C GLU A 36 12.00 20.04 -2.30
N GLU A 37 12.68 18.98 -1.91
CA GLU A 37 12.31 18.21 -0.72
C GLU A 37 12.83 18.89 0.54
N LEU A 38 11.94 19.16 1.48
CA LEU A 38 12.24 19.72 2.78
C LEU A 38 12.17 18.62 3.85
N ARG A 39 13.12 18.63 4.77
CA ARG A 39 13.10 17.71 5.91
C ARG A 39 12.47 18.37 7.12
N GLU A 40 11.52 17.70 7.76
CA GLU A 40 10.78 18.25 8.91
C GLU A 40 11.69 18.59 10.11
N CYS A 41 12.84 17.93 10.23
CA CYS A 41 13.80 18.18 11.31
C CYS A 41 14.78 19.34 11.05
N GLU A 42 14.69 19.99 9.91
CA GLU A 42 15.58 21.08 9.50
C GLU A 42 14.82 22.41 9.43
N SER A 43 15.54 23.54 9.54
CA SER A 43 14.98 24.86 9.30
C SER A 43 14.79 25.08 7.80
N TRP A 44 13.63 25.61 7.41
CA TRP A 44 13.28 25.82 6.01
C TRP A 44 13.55 27.25 5.58
N GLU A 45 14.32 27.42 4.52
CA GLU A 45 14.52 28.71 3.85
C GLU A 45 13.63 28.79 2.62
N LEU A 46 12.43 29.34 2.79
CA LEU A 46 11.43 29.42 1.72
C LEU A 46 11.59 30.70 0.91
N LYS A 47 11.43 30.60 -0.41
CA LYS A 47 11.56 31.72 -1.35
C LYS A 47 10.25 31.96 -2.10
N ARG A 48 10.00 33.23 -2.48
CA ARG A 48 8.90 33.57 -3.38
C ARG A 48 9.06 32.82 -4.70
N GLY A 49 7.98 32.26 -5.24
CA GLY A 49 7.98 31.41 -6.44
C GLY A 49 8.55 30.00 -6.23
N GLY A 50 9.00 29.68 -5.01
CA GLY A 50 9.55 28.37 -4.67
C GLY A 50 8.47 27.27 -4.61
N LYS A 51 8.90 26.04 -4.92
CA LYS A 51 8.05 24.85 -4.90
C LYS A 51 8.69 23.82 -3.98
N TYR A 52 7.95 23.33 -3.02
CA TYR A 52 8.49 22.50 -1.94
C TYR A 52 7.56 21.32 -1.63
N PHE A 53 8.12 20.27 -1.10
CA PHE A 53 7.35 19.21 -0.49
C PHE A 53 8.09 18.60 0.71
N THR A 54 7.34 18.00 1.60
CA THR A 54 7.86 17.21 2.72
C THR A 54 7.05 15.94 2.89
N THR A 55 7.68 14.91 3.43
CA THR A 55 7.03 13.62 3.72
C THR A 55 7.13 13.29 5.20
N ARG A 56 6.11 12.62 5.74
CA ARG A 56 6.13 12.10 7.10
C ARG A 56 5.97 10.58 7.09
N ASN A 57 6.89 9.90 7.75
CA ASN A 57 6.93 8.43 7.86
C ASN A 57 6.89 7.70 6.50
N GLY A 58 7.15 8.38 5.37
CA GLY A 58 7.02 7.82 4.02
C GLY A 58 5.61 7.38 3.65
N SER A 59 4.58 7.78 4.41
CA SER A 59 3.18 7.40 4.20
C SER A 59 2.24 8.60 4.00
N SER A 60 2.73 9.81 4.19
CA SER A 60 2.00 11.05 3.89
C SER A 60 2.93 12.09 3.30
N LEU A 61 2.36 13.03 2.56
CA LEU A 61 3.10 14.06 1.84
C LEU A 61 2.30 15.36 1.83
N ILE A 62 3.00 16.48 1.99
CA ILE A 62 2.48 17.81 1.71
C ILE A 62 3.38 18.46 0.68
N ALA A 63 2.79 18.97 -0.41
CA ALA A 63 3.47 19.78 -1.41
C ALA A 63 2.82 21.15 -1.49
N PHE A 64 3.64 22.17 -1.65
CA PHE A 64 3.16 23.54 -1.76
C PHE A 64 4.04 24.38 -2.67
N ALA A 65 3.44 25.41 -3.27
CA ALA A 65 4.14 26.42 -4.04
C ALA A 65 3.84 27.79 -3.44
N ILE A 66 4.86 28.64 -3.38
CA ILE A 66 4.75 29.99 -2.87
C ILE A 66 4.55 30.93 -4.06
N GLY A 67 3.53 31.79 -3.99
CA GLY A 67 3.29 32.79 -5.00
C GLY A 67 4.44 33.83 -5.10
N ASN A 68 4.51 34.51 -6.22
CA ASN A 68 5.43 35.63 -6.39
C ASN A 68 4.92 36.91 -5.72
N ASP A 69 3.61 37.10 -5.68
CA ASP A 69 2.92 38.18 -4.99
C ASP A 69 2.32 37.66 -3.67
N LEU A 70 2.67 38.30 -2.56
CA LEU A 70 2.24 37.89 -1.20
C LEU A 70 1.51 39.04 -0.47
N ASP A 71 1.23 40.17 -1.16
CA ASP A 71 0.58 41.33 -0.52
C ASP A 71 -0.90 41.09 -0.29
N ASP A 72 -1.55 40.29 -1.18
CA ASP A 72 -2.94 39.83 -1.04
C ASP A 72 -2.97 38.31 -1.32
N TYR A 73 -2.47 37.54 -0.37
CA TYR A 73 -2.35 36.09 -0.54
C TYR A 73 -3.58 35.33 -0.06
N HIS A 74 -3.83 34.23 -0.71
CA HIS A 74 -4.82 33.22 -0.28
C HIS A 74 -4.25 31.82 -0.44
N PHE A 75 -4.88 30.85 0.24
CA PHE A 75 -4.54 29.44 0.10
C PHE A 75 -5.53 28.74 -0.83
N GLN A 76 -4.99 28.02 -1.82
CA GLN A 76 -5.75 27.03 -2.57
C GLN A 76 -5.25 25.65 -2.13
N VAL A 77 -6.13 24.89 -1.47
CA VAL A 77 -5.78 23.60 -0.86
C VAL A 77 -6.56 22.49 -1.55
N THR A 78 -5.82 21.46 -1.99
CA THR A 78 -6.40 20.20 -2.46
C THR A 78 -5.86 19.08 -1.58
N SER A 79 -6.72 18.16 -1.16
CA SER A 79 -6.33 17.03 -0.34
C SER A 79 -6.95 15.73 -0.83
N SER A 80 -6.23 14.64 -0.65
CA SER A 80 -6.70 13.28 -0.88
C SER A 80 -6.01 12.34 0.10
N HIS A 81 -6.54 11.12 0.25
CA HIS A 81 -5.81 10.07 0.96
C HIS A 81 -4.78 9.41 0.02
N SER A 82 -3.72 8.82 0.58
CA SER A 82 -2.64 8.12 -0.12
C SER A 82 -2.66 6.60 0.07
N ASP A 83 -3.56 6.11 0.90
CA ASP A 83 -3.76 4.68 1.19
C ASP A 83 -4.91 4.10 0.34
N SER A 84 -5.01 2.77 0.36
CA SER A 84 -6.08 2.04 -0.32
C SER A 84 -6.50 0.84 0.52
N PRO A 85 -7.76 0.37 0.42
CA PRO A 85 -8.17 -0.86 1.08
C PRO A 85 -7.29 -2.04 0.69
N THR A 86 -6.93 -2.86 1.68
CA THR A 86 -6.06 -4.02 1.47
C THR A 86 -6.22 -5.04 2.62
N PHE A 87 -5.62 -6.21 2.45
CA PHE A 87 -5.38 -7.15 3.54
C PHE A 87 -3.95 -6.95 4.04
N LYS A 88 -3.81 -6.52 5.29
CA LYS A 88 -2.52 -6.29 5.93
C LYS A 88 -2.07 -7.57 6.61
N VAL A 89 -0.86 -8.03 6.31
CA VAL A 89 -0.23 -9.18 6.99
C VAL A 89 0.09 -8.80 8.43
N LYS A 90 -0.31 -9.66 9.37
CA LYS A 90 -0.07 -9.49 10.80
C LYS A 90 1.35 -9.88 11.19
N GLU A 91 1.76 -9.54 12.41
CA GLU A 91 3.07 -9.85 12.96
C GLU A 91 3.34 -11.37 12.99
N VAL A 92 2.37 -12.17 13.44
CA VAL A 92 2.41 -13.62 13.27
C VAL A 92 1.80 -13.93 11.91
N ALA A 93 2.65 -14.01 10.90
CA ALA A 93 2.24 -13.99 9.50
C ALA A 93 1.66 -15.31 9.00
N GLU A 94 2.07 -16.44 9.56
CA GLU A 94 1.70 -17.77 9.06
C GLU A 94 0.66 -18.45 9.95
N LEU A 95 -0.32 -19.05 9.30
CA LEU A 95 -1.31 -19.94 9.93
C LEU A 95 -1.24 -21.33 9.28
N LYS A 96 -1.15 -22.37 10.10
CA LYS A 96 -1.26 -23.76 9.62
C LYS A 96 -2.73 -24.08 9.31
N GLY A 97 -3.03 -24.25 8.04
CA GLY A 97 -4.34 -24.68 7.57
C GLY A 97 -4.50 -26.20 7.61
N LYS A 98 -5.73 -26.67 7.44
CA LYS A 98 -6.01 -28.10 7.29
C LYS A 98 -5.39 -28.64 6.01
N GLY A 99 -4.94 -29.90 6.03
CA GLY A 99 -4.40 -30.57 4.83
C GLY A 99 -3.01 -30.08 4.39
N GLY A 100 -2.23 -29.49 5.30
CA GLY A 100 -0.87 -29.03 5.00
C GLY A 100 -0.80 -27.70 4.26
N TYR A 101 -1.90 -26.94 4.21
CA TYR A 101 -1.88 -25.60 3.65
C TYR A 101 -1.29 -24.56 4.61
N VAL A 102 -0.62 -23.59 4.06
CA VAL A 102 -0.16 -22.38 4.77
C VAL A 102 -1.01 -21.21 4.33
N GLN A 103 -1.60 -20.52 5.29
CA GLN A 103 -2.36 -19.31 5.06
C GLN A 103 -1.64 -18.10 5.67
N LEU A 104 -1.76 -16.95 5.03
CA LEU A 104 -1.31 -15.71 5.63
C LEU A 104 -2.35 -15.21 6.64
N ASN A 105 -1.86 -14.88 7.84
CA ASN A 105 -2.66 -14.24 8.86
C ASN A 105 -2.80 -12.75 8.53
N THR A 106 -3.98 -12.34 8.11
CA THR A 106 -4.23 -10.99 7.66
C THR A 106 -5.34 -10.31 8.45
N GLU A 107 -5.37 -8.99 8.38
CA GLU A 107 -6.50 -8.16 8.81
C GLU A 107 -6.96 -7.27 7.67
N GLY A 108 -8.26 -7.05 7.54
CA GLY A 108 -8.81 -6.10 6.58
C GLY A 108 -8.49 -4.67 7.01
N TYR A 109 -7.97 -3.88 6.08
CA TYR A 109 -7.69 -2.45 6.25
C TYR A 109 -8.56 -1.64 5.30
N GLY A 110 -9.33 -0.70 5.85
CA GLY A 110 -10.24 0.16 5.09
C GLY A 110 -11.54 -0.54 4.69
N GLY A 111 -12.45 0.22 4.11
CA GLY A 111 -13.72 -0.29 3.57
C GLY A 111 -13.52 -0.86 2.18
N MET A 112 -13.89 -2.13 1.97
CA MET A 112 -13.71 -2.79 0.67
C MET A 112 -14.87 -3.73 0.34
N LEU A 113 -15.03 -4.02 -0.95
CA LEU A 113 -15.89 -5.09 -1.44
C LEU A 113 -15.12 -6.42 -1.36
N CYS A 114 -15.34 -7.19 -0.30
CA CYS A 114 -14.57 -8.41 -0.03
C CYS A 114 -14.65 -9.45 -1.15
N ALA A 115 -15.82 -9.62 -1.76
CA ALA A 115 -16.03 -10.60 -2.84
C ALA A 115 -15.10 -10.40 -4.04
N THR A 116 -14.67 -9.18 -4.33
CA THR A 116 -13.79 -8.87 -5.46
C THR A 116 -12.33 -9.29 -5.25
N TRP A 117 -11.98 -9.67 -4.03
CA TRP A 117 -10.65 -10.17 -3.69
C TRP A 117 -10.51 -11.69 -3.85
N MET A 118 -11.64 -12.40 -3.91
CA MET A 118 -11.66 -13.85 -4.01
C MET A 118 -11.40 -14.34 -5.43
N ASP A 119 -10.84 -15.54 -5.55
CA ASP A 119 -10.58 -16.27 -6.80
C ASP A 119 -9.73 -15.51 -7.83
N ARG A 120 -8.88 -14.61 -7.36
CA ARG A 120 -7.95 -13.87 -8.21
C ARG A 120 -6.53 -13.94 -7.68
N PRO A 121 -5.54 -13.94 -8.58
CA PRO A 121 -4.14 -13.90 -8.16
C PRO A 121 -3.85 -12.57 -7.45
N LEU A 122 -3.17 -12.67 -6.32
CA LEU A 122 -2.77 -11.54 -5.49
C LEU A 122 -1.27 -11.57 -5.25
N SER A 123 -0.70 -10.40 -5.03
CA SER A 123 0.71 -10.22 -4.68
C SER A 123 0.85 -9.56 -3.31
N ILE A 124 2.09 -9.37 -2.89
CA ILE A 124 2.44 -8.74 -1.62
C ILE A 124 3.33 -7.54 -1.90
N ALA A 125 3.01 -6.43 -1.28
CA ALA A 125 3.82 -5.21 -1.32
C ALA A 125 3.76 -4.48 0.02
N GLY A 126 4.81 -3.74 0.34
CA GLY A 126 4.84 -3.00 1.60
C GLY A 126 6.21 -2.40 1.90
N ARG A 127 6.38 -2.08 3.17
CA ARG A 127 7.63 -1.54 3.72
C ARG A 127 8.16 -2.49 4.78
N VAL A 128 9.46 -2.75 4.72
CA VAL A 128 10.19 -3.51 5.73
C VAL A 128 11.30 -2.65 6.34
N LEU A 129 11.64 -2.94 7.58
CA LEU A 129 12.80 -2.38 8.24
C LEU A 129 13.91 -3.43 8.22
N VAL A 130 15.01 -3.11 7.56
CA VAL A 130 16.16 -3.99 7.45
C VAL A 130 17.27 -3.48 8.36
N LYS A 131 17.83 -4.35 9.18
CA LYS A 131 18.98 -4.02 10.01
C LYS A 131 20.24 -3.95 9.13
N GLU A 132 20.87 -2.80 9.10
CA GLU A 132 22.16 -2.58 8.44
C GLU A 132 23.18 -2.08 9.47
N GLY A 133 24.03 -2.98 9.94
CA GLY A 133 24.97 -2.69 11.03
C GLY A 133 24.22 -2.35 12.33
N ASN A 134 24.40 -1.13 12.84
CA ASN A 134 23.74 -0.63 14.07
C ASN A 134 22.50 0.24 13.79
N THR A 135 22.06 0.32 12.54
CA THR A 135 20.89 1.13 12.13
C THR A 135 19.82 0.26 11.49
N PHE A 136 18.60 0.82 11.40
CA PHE A 136 17.50 0.23 10.64
C PHE A 136 17.20 1.11 9.44
N VAL A 137 17.12 0.48 8.27
CA VAL A 137 16.82 1.15 7.01
C VAL A 137 15.46 0.67 6.50
N SER A 138 14.62 1.61 6.12
CA SER A 138 13.32 1.33 5.51
C SER A 138 13.52 0.98 4.04
N LYS A 139 12.99 -0.18 3.61
CA LYS A 139 12.99 -0.62 2.21
C LYS A 139 11.57 -0.90 1.75
N LEU A 140 11.24 -0.46 0.54
CA LEU A 140 9.99 -0.81 -0.12
C LEU A 140 10.16 -2.13 -0.85
N LEU A 141 9.17 -3.01 -0.69
CA LEU A 141 9.09 -4.29 -1.38
C LEU A 141 7.81 -4.35 -2.20
N SER A 142 7.92 -4.81 -3.43
CA SER A 142 6.81 -5.18 -4.28
C SER A 142 7.20 -6.41 -5.09
N PHE A 143 6.39 -7.43 -5.03
CA PHE A 143 6.62 -8.65 -5.80
C PHE A 143 5.79 -8.61 -7.08
N ASP A 144 6.45 -8.69 -8.22
CA ASP A 144 5.80 -8.80 -9.53
C ASP A 144 5.52 -10.29 -9.86
N LYS A 145 4.77 -10.92 -8.95
CA LYS A 145 4.39 -12.34 -9.05
C LYS A 145 3.07 -12.58 -8.34
N ASP A 146 2.31 -13.52 -8.83
CA ASP A 146 1.14 -14.07 -8.18
C ASP A 146 1.59 -15.00 -7.04
N LEU A 147 1.42 -14.54 -5.80
CA LEU A 147 1.95 -15.23 -4.62
C LEU A 147 0.88 -15.87 -3.78
N VAL A 148 -0.32 -15.31 -3.75
CA VAL A 148 -1.39 -15.74 -2.85
C VAL A 148 -2.75 -15.70 -3.56
N LEU A 149 -3.68 -16.49 -3.04
CA LEU A 149 -5.05 -16.56 -3.49
C LEU A 149 -5.99 -16.65 -2.28
N ILE A 150 -7.09 -15.91 -2.30
CA ILE A 150 -8.20 -16.10 -1.37
C ILE A 150 -9.22 -16.99 -2.07
N PRO A 151 -9.30 -18.29 -1.76
CA PRO A 151 -10.21 -19.19 -2.45
C PRO A 151 -11.65 -18.98 -2.02
N ASN A 152 -12.57 -19.02 -2.97
CA ASN A 152 -13.99 -19.17 -2.72
C ASN A 152 -14.36 -20.67 -2.60
N VAL A 153 -15.59 -20.95 -2.33
CA VAL A 153 -16.11 -22.31 -2.26
C VAL A 153 -17.28 -22.50 -3.24
N ALA A 154 -17.51 -23.75 -3.63
CA ALA A 154 -18.64 -24.06 -4.49
C ALA A 154 -19.97 -23.75 -3.78
N ILE A 155 -21.00 -23.38 -4.58
CA ILE A 155 -22.34 -23.05 -4.10
C ILE A 155 -22.94 -24.13 -3.18
N HIS A 156 -22.55 -25.39 -3.36
CA HIS A 156 -22.98 -26.49 -2.51
C HIS A 156 -22.51 -26.39 -1.06
N MET A 157 -21.42 -25.68 -0.83
CA MET A 157 -20.83 -25.44 0.50
C MET A 157 -21.25 -24.09 1.11
N ASN A 158 -21.82 -23.21 0.28
CA ASN A 158 -22.33 -21.90 0.72
C ASN A 158 -23.56 -21.52 -0.10
N ARG A 159 -24.73 -22.10 0.24
CA ARG A 159 -25.97 -21.92 -0.53
C ARG A 159 -26.54 -20.51 -0.46
N ASP A 160 -26.19 -19.75 0.58
CA ASP A 160 -26.68 -18.41 0.81
C ASP A 160 -25.81 -17.30 0.22
N VAL A 161 -24.72 -17.67 -0.47
CA VAL A 161 -23.75 -16.70 -1.00
C VAL A 161 -24.40 -15.60 -1.85
N ASN A 162 -25.43 -15.93 -2.63
CA ASN A 162 -26.15 -15.00 -3.50
C ASN A 162 -27.22 -14.17 -2.77
N ASN A 163 -27.53 -14.51 -1.50
CA ASN A 163 -28.55 -13.86 -0.68
C ASN A 163 -27.96 -12.83 0.31
N GLY A 164 -26.68 -12.51 0.22
CA GLY A 164 -25.97 -11.57 1.09
C GLY A 164 -25.18 -12.29 2.18
N MET A 165 -23.99 -12.75 1.84
CA MET A 165 -23.05 -13.35 2.77
C MET A 165 -22.35 -12.29 3.64
N LYS A 166 -22.25 -12.55 4.96
CA LYS A 166 -21.34 -11.82 5.82
C LYS A 166 -20.00 -12.54 5.86
N TYR A 167 -18.97 -11.91 5.34
CA TYR A 167 -17.61 -12.44 5.38
C TYR A 167 -17.01 -12.30 6.78
N ASN A 168 -16.40 -13.38 7.26
CA ASN A 168 -15.52 -13.37 8.42
C ASN A 168 -14.06 -13.25 7.95
N ASN A 169 -13.45 -12.09 8.17
CA ASN A 169 -12.09 -11.82 7.71
C ASN A 169 -11.05 -12.81 8.22
N GLN A 170 -11.30 -13.46 9.37
CA GLN A 170 -10.38 -14.42 9.99
C GLN A 170 -10.65 -15.88 9.59
N VAL A 171 -11.66 -16.13 8.77
CA VAL A 171 -12.05 -17.48 8.30
C VAL A 171 -12.13 -17.50 6.78
N ASP A 172 -12.92 -16.60 6.20
CA ASP A 172 -13.29 -16.65 4.78
C ASP A 172 -12.27 -15.94 3.88
N LEU A 173 -11.49 -15.00 4.43
CA LEU A 173 -10.64 -14.09 3.65
C LEU A 173 -9.14 -14.22 3.97
N LEU A 174 -8.72 -15.37 4.48
CA LEU A 174 -7.29 -15.65 4.69
C LEU A 174 -6.65 -16.11 3.38
N PRO A 175 -5.63 -15.37 2.87
CA PRO A 175 -4.94 -15.76 1.66
C PRO A 175 -4.20 -17.07 1.81
N LEU A 176 -4.41 -17.98 0.87
CA LEU A 176 -3.64 -19.21 0.74
C LEU A 176 -2.29 -18.89 0.09
N PHE A 177 -1.22 -19.24 0.79
CA PHE A 177 0.14 -18.98 0.35
C PHE A 177 0.82 -20.22 -0.24
N SER A 178 0.70 -21.37 0.38
CA SER A 178 1.30 -22.59 -0.13
C SER A 178 0.51 -23.85 0.24
N ALA A 179 0.78 -24.94 -0.49
CA ALA A 179 0.34 -26.29 -0.18
C ALA A 179 1.59 -27.16 0.00
N GLY A 180 1.79 -27.72 1.20
CA GLY A 180 2.96 -28.52 1.54
C GLY A 180 3.29 -28.40 3.03
N GLU A 181 4.33 -29.10 3.46
CA GLU A 181 4.82 -28.96 4.82
C GLU A 181 5.31 -27.53 5.02
N CYS A 182 4.75 -26.85 6.04
CA CYS A 182 5.41 -25.66 6.57
C CYS A 182 6.81 -26.08 6.92
N ALA A 183 7.81 -25.49 6.33
CA ALA A 183 9.14 -25.57 6.87
C ALA A 183 9.04 -25.07 8.31
N GLU A 184 9.39 -25.89 9.27
CA GLU A 184 9.69 -25.46 10.64
C GLU A 184 10.97 -24.62 10.56
N ASN A 185 10.90 -23.49 9.91
CA ASN A 185 12.02 -22.57 9.88
C ASN A 185 11.72 -21.49 10.89
N ASP A 186 12.47 -21.54 11.96
CA ASP A 186 12.68 -20.45 12.88
C ASP A 186 13.24 -19.25 12.10
N TYR A 187 12.38 -18.42 11.56
CA TYR A 187 12.77 -17.16 10.92
C TYR A 187 13.04 -16.03 11.92
N TYR A 188 13.33 -16.38 13.17
CA TYR A 188 13.64 -15.43 14.23
C TYR A 188 15.05 -15.69 14.82
N GLU A 189 16.07 -15.74 13.98
CA GLU A 189 17.43 -15.46 14.39
C GLU A 189 17.97 -14.14 13.80
#